data_228bc182a44659844241da84a88aa800
#
_entry.id   228bc182a44659844241da84a88aa800
#
_cell.length_a   1.000
_cell.length_b   1.000
_cell.length_c   1.000
_cell.angle_alpha   90.00
_cell.angle_beta   90.00
_cell.angle_gamma   90.00
#
_symmetry.space_group_name_H-M   'P 1'
#
loop_
_entity.id
_entity.type
_entity.pdbx_description
1 polymer ?
#
loop_
_entity_poly.entity_id
_entity_poly.type
_entity_poly.pdbx_seq_one_letter_code
_entity_poly.pdbx_strand_id
1 'polypeptide(L)'
;MNTQMGRYLGTLPTTLLDDDAIRPTEYTRWADAHRRFERREKDARLLAELLESIPRQGLRVPLVLGISDRWGDVYVADGHHRAVALRTLRPPRFPFHWYWIKNSGVRIEDRPFPYYLLDR
;
A
#
# COMPACT_ATOMS: atom_id res chain seq x y z
N MET A 1 -6.35 8.65 22.77
CA MET A 1 -5.62 9.42 21.94
C MET A 1 -5.36 8.76 20.63
N ASN A 2 -5.47 9.50 19.63
CA ASN A 2 -5.40 8.89 18.42
C ASN A 2 -4.02 8.52 18.02
N THR A 3 -3.91 7.64 17.14
CA THR A 3 -2.63 7.20 16.66
C THR A 3 -2.01 8.28 15.81
N GLN A 4 -0.71 8.26 15.73
CA GLN A 4 -0.01 9.15 14.86
C GLN A 4 -0.27 8.87 13.41
N MET A 5 -0.66 7.65 13.08
CA MET A 5 -0.92 7.24 11.72
C MET A 5 -1.91 8.15 11.01
N GLY A 6 -2.96 8.58 11.71
CA GLY A 6 -3.95 9.46 11.10
C GLY A 6 -3.43 10.83 10.73
N ARG A 7 -2.30 11.25 11.26
CA ARG A 7 -1.74 12.57 10.97
C ARG A 7 -0.96 12.62 9.68
N TYR A 8 -0.54 11.48 9.18
CA TYR A 8 0.38 11.42 8.04
C TYR A 8 -0.30 10.87 6.82
N LEU A 9 -1.55 11.27 6.64
CA LEU A 9 -2.27 10.90 5.45
C LEU A 9 -1.70 11.69 4.28
N GLY A 10 -1.09 11.00 3.34
CA GLY A 10 -0.58 11.61 2.14
C GLY A 10 -1.16 10.95 0.91
N THR A 11 -0.72 11.38 -0.26
CA THR A 11 -1.06 10.72 -1.52
C THR A 11 0.20 10.50 -2.33
N LEU A 12 0.20 9.42 -3.10
CA LEU A 12 1.30 9.07 -4.00
C LEU A 12 0.73 8.67 -5.36
N PRO A 13 1.53 8.82 -6.43
CA PRO A 13 1.12 8.31 -7.73
C PRO A 13 0.92 6.81 -7.70
N THR A 14 -0.17 6.34 -8.30
CA THR A 14 -0.49 4.91 -8.31
C THR A 14 0.57 4.09 -9.05
N THR A 15 1.25 4.69 -9.99
CA THR A 15 2.33 4.01 -10.74
C THR A 15 3.47 3.55 -9.86
N LEU A 16 3.61 4.09 -8.64
CA LEU A 16 4.64 3.66 -7.71
C LEU A 16 4.32 2.33 -7.03
N LEU A 17 3.08 1.82 -7.17
CA LEU A 17 2.74 0.48 -6.69
C LEU A 17 3.28 -0.54 -7.68
N ASP A 18 4.57 -0.76 -7.66
CA ASP A 18 5.25 -1.71 -8.52
C ASP A 18 6.26 -2.50 -7.69
N ASP A 19 6.98 -3.41 -8.33
CA ASP A 19 7.87 -4.31 -7.62
C ASP A 19 9.13 -3.62 -7.11
N ASP A 20 9.44 -2.45 -7.62
CA ASP A 20 10.66 -1.73 -7.25
C ASP A 20 10.40 -0.62 -6.22
N ALA A 21 9.43 0.25 -6.49
CA ALA A 21 9.21 1.41 -5.63
C ALA A 21 8.43 1.03 -4.37
N ILE A 22 7.21 0.51 -4.52
CA ILE A 22 6.37 0.10 -3.38
C ILE A 22 5.94 -1.34 -3.63
N ARG A 23 6.67 -2.26 -3.03
CA ARG A 23 6.48 -3.69 -3.28
C ARG A 23 5.43 -4.29 -2.34
N PRO A 24 4.90 -5.47 -2.69
CA PRO A 24 4.03 -6.19 -1.75
C PRO A 24 4.87 -6.81 -0.62
N THR A 25 4.24 -7.10 0.51
CA THR A 25 4.94 -7.77 1.62
C THR A 25 4.71 -9.27 1.59
N GLU A 26 3.47 -9.67 1.32
CA GLU A 26 3.09 -11.08 1.41
C GLU A 26 3.41 -11.86 0.13
N TYR A 27 3.85 -11.19 -0.90
CA TYR A 27 4.16 -11.79 -2.19
C TYR A 27 5.48 -11.24 -2.69
N THR A 28 6.20 -12.03 -3.49
CA THR A 28 7.47 -11.59 -4.04
C THR A 28 7.27 -10.46 -5.06
N ARG A 29 6.21 -10.55 -5.86
CA ARG A 29 5.90 -9.57 -6.89
C ARG A 29 4.41 -9.32 -6.95
N TRP A 30 4.03 -8.17 -7.46
CA TRP A 30 2.61 -7.84 -7.61
C TRP A 30 1.87 -8.82 -8.51
N ALA A 31 2.53 -9.36 -9.52
CA ALA A 31 1.91 -10.35 -10.39
C ALA A 31 1.46 -11.57 -9.60
N ASP A 32 2.22 -11.96 -8.58
CA ASP A 32 1.86 -13.11 -7.75
C ASP A 32 0.62 -12.80 -6.91
N ALA A 33 0.51 -11.57 -6.40
CA ALA A 33 -0.67 -11.15 -5.64
C ALA A 33 -1.91 -11.18 -6.54
N HIS A 34 -1.81 -10.64 -7.76
CA HIS A 34 -2.93 -10.65 -8.71
C HIS A 34 -3.40 -12.07 -8.99
N ARG A 35 -2.47 -12.99 -9.27
CA ARG A 35 -2.85 -14.38 -9.56
C ARG A 35 -3.52 -15.04 -8.37
N ARG A 36 -3.00 -14.80 -7.19
CA ARG A 36 -3.56 -15.39 -5.97
C ARG A 36 -4.99 -14.93 -5.74
N PHE A 37 -5.24 -13.64 -5.88
CA PHE A 37 -6.56 -13.09 -5.63
C PHE A 37 -7.58 -13.51 -6.67
N GLU A 38 -7.14 -13.80 -7.89
CA GLU A 38 -8.03 -14.31 -8.92
C GLU A 38 -8.44 -15.75 -8.67
N ARG A 39 -7.58 -16.55 -8.05
CA ARG A 39 -7.83 -17.97 -7.83
C ARG A 39 -8.76 -18.26 -6.67
N ARG A 40 -8.70 -17.49 -5.62
CA ARG A 40 -9.46 -17.73 -4.42
C ARG A 40 -10.78 -17.00 -4.49
N GLU A 41 -11.85 -17.75 -4.34
CA GLU A 41 -13.20 -17.19 -4.45
C GLU A 41 -13.43 -16.03 -3.49
N LYS A 42 -13.00 -16.18 -2.23
CA LYS A 42 -13.15 -15.12 -1.23
C LYS A 42 -12.38 -13.86 -1.62
N ASP A 43 -11.15 -14.04 -2.07
CA ASP A 43 -10.31 -12.91 -2.46
C ASP A 43 -10.85 -12.25 -3.73
N ALA A 44 -11.28 -13.04 -4.69
CA ALA A 44 -11.85 -12.52 -5.94
C ALA A 44 -13.09 -11.70 -5.68
N ARG A 45 -13.95 -12.15 -4.75
CA ARG A 45 -15.16 -11.42 -4.38
C ARG A 45 -14.83 -10.08 -3.74
N LEU A 46 -13.88 -10.09 -2.80
CA LEU A 46 -13.45 -8.86 -2.14
C LEU A 46 -12.84 -7.89 -3.14
N LEU A 47 -12.02 -8.40 -4.05
CA LEU A 47 -11.42 -7.58 -5.09
C LEU A 47 -12.50 -6.97 -6.00
N ALA A 48 -13.48 -7.78 -6.38
CA ALA A 48 -14.58 -7.30 -7.24
C ALA A 48 -15.34 -6.16 -6.57
N GLU A 49 -15.59 -6.25 -5.26
CA GLU A 49 -16.25 -5.19 -4.52
C GLU A 49 -15.43 -3.90 -4.54
N LEU A 50 -14.13 -4.00 -4.39
CA LEU A 50 -13.25 -2.84 -4.43
C LEU A 50 -13.20 -2.22 -5.84
N LEU A 51 -13.14 -3.06 -6.86
CA LEU A 51 -13.12 -2.58 -8.24
C LEU A 51 -14.39 -1.83 -8.59
N GLU A 52 -15.50 -2.17 -7.95
CA GLU A 52 -16.75 -1.45 -8.16
C GLU A 52 -16.83 -0.18 -7.32
N SER A 53 -16.43 -0.24 -6.06
CA SER A 53 -16.64 0.88 -5.13
C SER A 53 -15.63 2.00 -5.31
N ILE A 54 -14.36 1.70 -5.63
CA ILE A 54 -13.34 2.73 -5.73
C ILE A 54 -13.65 3.78 -6.80
N PRO A 55 -14.08 3.43 -8.02
CA PRO A 55 -14.41 4.45 -9.01
C PRO A 55 -15.56 5.36 -8.58
N ARG A 56 -16.48 4.85 -7.75
CA ARG A 56 -17.65 5.63 -7.33
C ARG A 56 -17.41 6.44 -6.07
N GLN A 57 -16.66 5.89 -5.12
CA GLN A 57 -16.51 6.49 -3.79
C GLN A 57 -15.08 6.83 -3.43
N GLY A 58 -14.14 6.49 -4.29
CA GLY A 58 -12.73 6.61 -3.95
C GLY A 58 -12.29 5.51 -2.99
N LEU A 59 -11.02 5.51 -2.65
CA LEU A 59 -10.48 4.56 -1.68
C LEU A 59 -10.82 5.07 -0.28
N ARG A 60 -11.77 4.41 0.37
CA ARG A 60 -12.27 4.85 1.68
C ARG A 60 -11.29 4.55 2.81
N VAL A 61 -10.56 3.46 2.69
CA VAL A 61 -9.57 3.07 3.69
C VAL A 61 -8.20 3.17 3.03
N PRO A 62 -7.35 4.10 3.46
CA PRO A 62 -6.02 4.28 2.85
C PRO A 62 -5.16 3.03 2.99
N LEU A 63 -4.22 2.86 2.08
CA LEU A 63 -3.19 1.84 2.24
C LEU A 63 -2.31 2.21 3.42
N VAL A 64 -1.74 1.20 4.05
CA VAL A 64 -0.71 1.42 5.07
C VAL A 64 0.62 0.97 4.48
N LEU A 65 1.55 1.91 4.35
CA LEU A 65 2.88 1.63 3.85
C LEU A 65 3.84 1.49 5.02
N GLY A 66 4.77 0.56 4.89
CA GLY A 66 5.83 0.39 5.86
C GLY A 66 7.17 0.73 5.21
N ILE A 67 8.09 1.24 6.02
CA ILE A 67 9.45 1.51 5.58
C ILE A 67 10.37 0.72 6.48
N SER A 68 11.24 -0.09 5.87
CA SER A 68 12.21 -0.87 6.63
C SER A 68 13.47 -0.07 6.81
N ASP A 69 13.86 0.16 8.06
CA ASP A 69 15.10 0.84 8.38
C ASP A 69 16.30 0.03 7.92
N ARG A 70 16.16 -1.28 7.96
CA ARG A 70 17.23 -2.21 7.61
C ARG A 70 17.53 -2.21 6.12
N TRP A 71 16.47 -2.22 5.30
CA TRP A 71 16.63 -2.38 3.86
C TRP A 71 16.45 -1.07 3.09
N GLY A 72 15.88 -0.05 3.74
CA GLY A 72 15.61 1.22 3.09
C GLY A 72 14.57 1.11 1.98
N ASP A 73 13.65 0.16 2.07
CA ASP A 73 12.63 -0.03 1.05
C ASP A 73 11.24 0.29 1.59
N VAL A 74 10.31 0.51 0.66
CA VAL A 74 8.92 0.83 0.98
C VAL A 74 8.06 -0.34 0.49
N TYR A 75 7.09 -0.71 1.32
CA TYR A 75 6.22 -1.84 0.99
C TYR A 75 4.81 -1.60 1.51
N VAL A 76 3.84 -2.33 0.96
CA VAL A 76 2.48 -2.29 1.46
C VAL A 76 2.42 -3.17 2.71
N ALA A 77 2.20 -2.54 3.85
CA ALA A 77 2.09 -3.26 5.12
C ALA A 77 0.68 -3.79 5.33
N ASP A 78 -0.32 -3.04 4.89
CA ASP A 78 -1.71 -3.46 4.99
C ASP A 78 -2.48 -2.92 3.80
N GLY A 79 -3.37 -3.75 3.26
CA GLY A 79 -4.22 -3.35 2.15
C GLY A 79 -3.81 -3.94 0.81
N HIS A 80 -3.33 -5.19 0.80
CA HIS A 80 -2.93 -5.82 -0.47
C HIS A 80 -4.08 -5.91 -1.47
N HIS A 81 -5.31 -6.21 -1.01
CA HIS A 81 -6.47 -6.23 -1.92
C HIS A 81 -6.74 -4.85 -2.50
N ARG A 82 -6.66 -3.82 -1.67
CA ARG A 82 -6.83 -2.44 -2.13
C ARG A 82 -5.74 -2.04 -3.11
N ALA A 83 -4.51 -2.46 -2.84
CA ALA A 83 -3.39 -2.17 -3.73
C ALA A 83 -3.58 -2.84 -5.09
N VAL A 84 -4.01 -4.10 -5.12
CA VAL A 84 -4.27 -4.80 -6.37
C VAL A 84 -5.40 -4.11 -7.14
N ALA A 85 -6.45 -3.67 -6.44
CA ALA A 85 -7.53 -2.94 -7.08
C ALA A 85 -7.03 -1.62 -7.68
N LEU A 86 -6.20 -0.89 -6.93
CA LEU A 86 -5.63 0.36 -7.43
C LEU A 86 -4.75 0.14 -8.65
N ARG A 87 -3.94 -0.93 -8.64
CA ARG A 87 -3.09 -1.25 -9.78
C ARG A 87 -3.91 -1.59 -11.01
N THR A 88 -5.09 -2.17 -10.82
CA THR A 88 -6.00 -2.52 -11.91
C THR A 88 -6.72 -1.27 -12.46
N LEU A 89 -7.23 -0.43 -11.54
CA LEU A 89 -8.00 0.75 -11.92
C LEU A 89 -7.13 1.93 -12.36
N ARG A 90 -5.92 2.02 -11.81
CA ARG A 90 -4.94 3.06 -12.15
C ARG A 90 -5.44 4.48 -11.96
N PRO A 91 -6.02 4.84 -10.80
CA PRO A 91 -6.29 6.25 -10.54
C PRO A 91 -4.96 7.01 -10.48
N PRO A 92 -4.97 8.33 -10.70
CA PRO A 92 -3.71 9.09 -10.72
C PRO A 92 -2.93 8.99 -9.43
N ARG A 93 -3.62 9.02 -8.29
CA ARG A 93 -2.99 8.98 -6.99
C ARG A 93 -3.82 8.15 -6.02
N PHE A 94 -3.19 7.72 -4.93
CA PHE A 94 -3.90 6.98 -3.89
C PHE A 94 -3.51 7.53 -2.51
N PRO A 95 -4.43 7.50 -1.54
CA PRO A 95 -4.14 7.93 -0.19
C PRO A 95 -3.44 6.83 0.60
N PHE A 96 -2.57 7.22 1.51
CA PHE A 96 -1.86 6.26 2.34
C PHE A 96 -1.54 6.86 3.71
N HIS A 97 -1.43 5.94 4.69
CA HIS A 97 -0.77 6.18 5.97
C HIS A 97 0.56 5.44 5.91
N TRP A 98 1.45 5.72 6.85
CA TRP A 98 2.74 5.05 6.82
C TRP A 98 3.37 5.01 8.22
N TYR A 99 4.33 4.11 8.37
CA TYR A 99 5.18 4.07 9.55
C TYR A 99 6.55 3.54 9.17
N TRP A 100 7.53 3.86 10.00
CA TRP A 100 8.91 3.44 9.81
C TRP A 100 9.21 2.36 10.85
N ILE A 101 9.73 1.22 10.42
CA ILE A 101 10.09 0.13 11.33
C ILE A 101 11.60 0.13 11.53
N LYS A 102 12.02 0.32 12.78
CA LYS A 102 13.40 0.23 13.16
C LYS A 102 13.83 -1.24 13.27
N ASN A 103 15.14 -1.47 13.27
CA ASN A 103 15.69 -2.82 13.42
C ASN A 103 15.19 -3.52 14.69
N SER A 104 14.90 -2.74 15.71
CA SER A 104 14.38 -3.28 16.98
C SER A 104 12.89 -3.61 16.94
N GLY A 105 12.22 -3.36 15.81
CA GLY A 105 10.79 -3.57 15.70
C GLY A 105 9.95 -2.40 16.14
N VAL A 106 10.56 -1.28 16.53
CA VAL A 106 9.83 -0.10 16.98
C VAL A 106 9.26 0.65 15.77
N ARG A 107 7.97 1.01 15.86
CA ARG A 107 7.33 1.86 14.88
C ARG A 107 7.59 3.32 15.15
N ILE A 108 7.85 4.08 14.10
CA ILE A 108 8.00 5.52 14.17
C ILE A 108 7.05 6.14 13.18
N GLU A 109 6.17 7.02 13.66
CA GLU A 109 5.12 7.63 12.85
C GLU A 109 5.19 9.15 12.85
N ASP A 110 6.24 9.73 13.45
CA ASP A 110 6.35 11.17 13.59
C ASP A 110 7.46 11.76 12.75
N ARG A 111 7.86 11.06 11.70
CA ARG A 111 8.88 11.54 10.76
C ARG A 111 8.24 11.91 9.43
N PRO A 112 8.86 12.81 8.68
CA PRO A 112 8.44 13.06 7.31
C PRO A 112 8.61 11.79 6.47
N PHE A 113 7.69 11.56 5.55
CA PHE A 113 7.79 10.40 4.68
C PHE A 113 9.04 10.54 3.79
N PRO A 114 9.86 9.49 3.68
CA PRO A 114 11.11 9.57 2.92
C PRO A 114 10.88 9.35 1.43
N TYR A 115 10.37 10.36 0.75
CA TYR A 115 10.07 10.28 -0.68
C TYR A 115 11.27 9.86 -1.52
N TYR A 116 12.47 10.17 -1.05
CA TYR A 116 13.69 9.82 -1.78
C TYR A 116 13.86 8.32 -1.97
N LEU A 117 13.26 7.50 -1.13
CA LEU A 117 13.34 6.04 -1.28
C LEU A 117 12.54 5.53 -2.48
N LEU A 118 11.61 6.34 -2.99
CA LEU A 118 10.80 5.98 -4.14
C LEU A 118 11.41 6.42 -5.46
N ASP A 119 12.48 7.17 -5.39
CA ASP A 119 13.13 7.75 -6.56
C ASP A 119 14.16 6.77 -7.08
N ARG A 120 13.74 5.88 -7.98
CA ARG A 120 14.58 4.80 -8.46
C ARG A 120 14.77 4.83 -9.96
#